data_d869849ddceb4555e79736175db66732
#
_entry.id   d869849ddceb4555e79736175db66732
#
_cell.length_a   1.000
_cell.length_b   1.000
_cell.length_c   1.000
_cell.angle_alpha   90.00
_cell.angle_beta   90.00
_cell.angle_gamma   90.00
#
_symmetry.space_group_name_H-M   'P 1'
#
loop_
_entity.id
_entity.type
_entity.pdbx_description
1 polymer ?
#
loop_
_entity_poly.entity_id
_entity_poly.type
_entity_poly.pdbx_seq_one_letter_code
_entity_poly.pdbx_strand_id
1 'polypeptide(L)'
;MPGWAIQEAGAALSLPSTGQHMEGLQHLQKFVSNIAPLREEEWTAFAAGWSPVAGKRKTLLTAAGETERYLYFVLEGVQRVFHIGEDRQEATLVFTYPYSFGGVADSLLTQTPSSYFFETLPSSQLLRIRHQQLQQLMQDHNGIRDMVLRATAFALKGV
;
A
#
# COMPACT_ATOMS: atom_id res chain seq x y z
N MET A 1 -10.08 -18.43 -8.75
CA MET A 1 -9.07 -18.05 -7.76
C MET A 1 -8.34 -19.30 -7.28
N PRO A 2 -7.01 -19.31 -7.29
CA PRO A 2 -6.28 -20.48 -6.81
C PRO A 2 -6.50 -20.66 -5.30
N GLY A 3 -6.76 -21.89 -4.86
CA GLY A 3 -7.04 -22.20 -3.45
C GLY A 3 -5.89 -21.84 -2.50
N TRP A 4 -4.65 -21.85 -2.99
CA TRP A 4 -3.48 -21.49 -2.19
C TRP A 4 -3.46 -20.00 -1.83
N ALA A 5 -4.09 -19.15 -2.64
CA ALA A 5 -4.08 -17.71 -2.45
C ALA A 5 -4.88 -17.25 -1.21
N ILE A 6 -5.84 -18.06 -0.77
CA ILE A 6 -6.71 -17.71 0.36
C ILE A 6 -6.08 -18.06 1.71
N GLN A 7 -5.25 -19.09 1.75
CA GLN A 7 -4.71 -19.62 3.01
C GLN A 7 -3.54 -18.83 3.58
N GLU A 8 -2.80 -18.12 2.74
CA GLU A 8 -1.56 -17.47 3.19
C GLU A 8 -1.71 -16.00 3.58
N ALA A 9 -2.77 -15.32 3.11
CA ALA A 9 -2.91 -13.87 3.29
C ALA A 9 -3.06 -13.42 4.75
N GLY A 10 -3.65 -14.24 5.61
CA GLY A 10 -3.83 -13.89 7.01
C GLY A 10 -2.73 -14.37 7.95
N ALA A 11 -2.09 -15.50 7.62
CA ALA A 11 -1.14 -16.18 8.51
C ALA A 11 0.30 -15.67 8.37
N ALA A 12 0.64 -14.98 7.26
CA ALA A 12 2.01 -14.57 6.95
C ALA A 12 2.34 -13.12 7.34
N LEU A 13 1.39 -12.39 7.90
CA LEU A 13 1.59 -11.01 8.34
C LEU A 13 1.97 -10.97 9.82
N SER A 14 2.93 -10.11 10.18
CA SER A 14 3.38 -9.91 11.54
C SER A 14 3.62 -8.43 11.82
N LEU A 15 3.88 -8.09 13.09
CA LEU A 15 4.15 -6.72 13.52
C LEU A 15 5.64 -6.58 13.84
N PRO A 16 6.32 -5.56 13.29
CA PRO A 16 7.69 -5.25 13.65
C PRO A 16 7.78 -4.55 15.01
N SER A 17 9.00 -4.34 15.50
CA SER A 17 9.24 -3.63 16.75
C SER A 17 8.88 -2.15 16.65
N THR A 18 8.68 -1.50 17.80
CA THR A 18 8.36 -0.06 17.87
C THR A 18 9.44 0.81 17.24
N GLY A 19 10.74 0.45 17.44
CA GLY A 19 11.85 1.20 16.84
C GLY A 19 11.83 1.16 15.32
N GLN A 20 11.53 -0.01 14.74
CA GLN A 20 11.40 -0.15 13.29
C GLN A 20 10.22 0.64 12.75
N HIS A 21 9.13 0.72 13.50
CA HIS A 21 7.98 1.51 13.09
C HIS A 21 8.31 3.00 13.04
N MET A 22 9.01 3.52 14.04
CA MET A 22 9.43 4.93 14.05
C MET A 22 10.37 5.26 12.90
N GLU A 23 11.32 4.38 12.59
CA GLU A 23 12.22 4.53 11.46
C GLU A 23 11.44 4.52 10.13
N GLY A 24 10.47 3.62 10.01
CA GLY A 24 9.60 3.56 8.83
C GLY A 24 8.82 4.85 8.62
N LEU A 25 8.29 5.45 9.68
CA LEU A 25 7.58 6.72 9.61
C LEU A 25 8.49 7.88 9.17
N GLN A 26 9.76 7.85 9.52
CA GLN A 26 10.73 8.86 9.05
C GLN A 26 10.92 8.77 7.54
N HIS A 27 11.01 7.56 6.98
CA HIS A 27 11.08 7.36 5.54
C HIS A 27 9.80 7.81 4.83
N LEU A 28 8.65 7.52 5.43
CA LEU A 28 7.36 7.99 4.89
C LEU A 28 7.31 9.51 4.88
N GLN A 29 7.74 10.17 5.95
CA GLN A 29 7.76 11.62 6.04
C GLN A 29 8.62 12.24 4.95
N LYS A 30 9.81 11.69 4.73
CA LYS A 30 10.69 12.14 3.67
C LYS A 30 10.06 11.99 2.29
N PHE A 31 9.41 10.87 2.05
CA PHE A 31 8.73 10.58 0.79
C PHE A 31 7.59 11.58 0.52
N VAL A 32 6.68 11.77 1.49
CA VAL A 32 5.55 12.68 1.30
C VAL A 32 6.01 14.14 1.20
N SER A 33 7.08 14.52 1.88
CA SER A 33 7.64 15.88 1.79
C SER A 33 8.14 16.21 0.39
N ASN A 34 8.58 15.20 -0.37
CA ASN A 34 9.00 15.37 -1.76
C ASN A 34 7.80 15.50 -2.72
N ILE A 35 6.62 15.05 -2.31
CA ILE A 35 5.41 15.18 -3.12
C ILE A 35 4.74 16.53 -2.84
N ALA A 36 4.47 16.81 -1.57
CA ALA A 36 3.90 18.08 -1.10
C ALA A 36 4.21 18.23 0.39
N PRO A 37 4.70 19.37 0.84
CA PRO A 37 4.97 19.58 2.27
C PRO A 37 3.68 19.57 3.06
N LEU A 38 3.68 18.86 4.19
CA LEU A 38 2.59 18.87 5.16
C LEU A 38 2.98 19.75 6.34
N ARG A 39 1.99 20.44 6.92
CA ARG A 39 2.18 21.15 8.20
C ARG A 39 2.41 20.10 9.29
N GLU A 40 3.05 20.50 10.38
CA GLU A 40 3.38 19.58 11.47
C GLU A 40 2.15 18.83 12.01
N GLU A 41 1.04 19.54 12.19
CA GLU A 41 -0.22 18.95 12.66
C GLU A 41 -0.81 17.95 11.65
N GLU A 42 -0.67 18.23 10.36
CA GLU A 42 -1.12 17.31 9.30
C GLU A 42 -0.25 16.07 9.27
N TRP A 43 1.06 16.24 9.38
CA TRP A 43 1.97 15.08 9.44
C TRP A 43 1.66 14.21 10.66
N THR A 44 1.47 14.81 11.83
CA THR A 44 1.17 14.06 13.05
C THR A 44 -0.10 13.23 12.91
N ALA A 45 -1.16 13.82 12.35
CA ALA A 45 -2.41 13.11 12.11
C ALA A 45 -2.24 12.00 11.06
N PHE A 46 -1.51 12.28 10.00
CA PHE A 46 -1.26 11.30 8.93
C PHE A 46 -0.43 10.11 9.44
N ALA A 47 0.66 10.40 10.15
CA ALA A 47 1.53 9.36 10.70
C ALA A 47 0.78 8.42 11.66
N ALA A 48 -0.13 8.96 12.46
CA ALA A 48 -0.90 8.18 13.43
C ALA A 48 -1.82 7.15 12.76
N GLY A 49 -2.16 7.34 11.49
CA GLY A 49 -3.02 6.43 10.74
C GLY A 49 -2.33 5.19 10.21
N TRP A 50 -1.01 5.19 10.16
CA TRP A 50 -0.22 4.11 9.57
C TRP A 50 0.16 3.06 10.59
N SER A 51 0.05 1.80 10.19
CA SER A 51 0.43 0.64 11.00
C SER A 51 1.52 -0.16 10.29
N PRO A 52 2.52 -0.66 11.03
CA PRO A 52 3.55 -1.50 10.44
C PRO A 52 3.01 -2.91 10.20
N VAL A 53 3.47 -3.54 9.14
CA VAL A 53 3.15 -4.92 8.83
C VAL A 53 4.32 -5.54 8.09
N ALA A 54 4.63 -6.80 8.41
CA ALA A 54 5.65 -7.59 7.73
C ALA A 54 5.02 -8.81 7.09
N GLY A 55 5.40 -9.08 5.86
CA GLY A 55 4.94 -10.25 5.11
C GLY A 55 6.11 -11.14 4.75
N LYS A 56 5.92 -12.45 4.88
CA LYS A 56 6.88 -13.44 4.40
C LYS A 56 6.92 -13.42 2.88
N ARG A 57 7.91 -14.11 2.32
CA ARG A 57 8.02 -14.31 0.87
C ARG A 57 6.71 -14.89 0.32
N LYS A 58 6.26 -14.34 -0.82
CA LYS A 58 5.06 -14.83 -1.53
C LYS A 58 3.78 -14.77 -0.71
N THR A 59 3.65 -13.73 0.13
CA THR A 59 2.42 -13.47 0.86
C THR A 59 1.46 -12.69 -0.03
N LEU A 60 0.23 -13.19 -0.14
CA LEU A 60 -0.84 -12.50 -0.84
C LEU A 60 -1.42 -11.42 0.08
N LEU A 61 -1.28 -10.16 -0.32
CA LEU A 61 -1.82 -9.03 0.44
C LEU A 61 -3.24 -8.68 0.03
N THR A 62 -3.55 -8.81 -1.26
CA THR A 62 -4.89 -8.59 -1.80
C THR A 62 -5.16 -9.62 -2.89
N ALA A 63 -6.31 -10.24 -2.84
CA ALA A 63 -6.74 -11.21 -3.86
C ALA A 63 -7.70 -10.56 -4.85
N ALA A 64 -7.71 -11.04 -6.08
CA ALA A 64 -8.73 -10.67 -7.07
C ALA A 64 -10.11 -11.02 -6.52
N GLY A 65 -11.06 -10.12 -6.68
CA GLY A 65 -12.41 -10.23 -6.12
C GLY A 65 -12.58 -9.54 -4.76
N GLU A 66 -11.48 -9.25 -4.07
CA GLU A 66 -11.49 -8.45 -2.85
C GLU A 66 -11.35 -6.96 -3.19
N THR A 67 -11.94 -6.10 -2.35
CA THR A 67 -11.71 -4.66 -2.44
C THR A 67 -10.43 -4.31 -1.69
N GLU A 68 -9.55 -3.53 -2.33
CA GLU A 68 -8.34 -3.04 -1.69
C GLU A 68 -8.71 -2.05 -0.58
N ARG A 69 -8.37 -2.38 0.64
CA ARG A 69 -8.73 -1.56 1.81
C ARG A 69 -7.58 -0.79 2.39
N TYR A 70 -6.37 -0.95 1.82
CA TYR A 70 -5.16 -0.33 2.34
C TYR A 70 -4.36 0.37 1.25
N LEU A 71 -3.82 1.52 1.61
CA LEU A 71 -2.67 2.09 0.92
C LEU A 71 -1.43 1.60 1.67
N TYR A 72 -0.47 1.07 0.93
CA TYR A 72 0.79 0.59 1.47
C TYR A 72 1.92 1.56 1.17
N PHE A 73 2.90 1.62 2.08
CA PHE A 73 4.18 2.25 1.84
C PHE A 73 5.27 1.20 2.06
N VAL A 74 6.10 0.99 1.05
CA VAL A 74 7.10 -0.09 1.06
C VAL A 74 8.36 0.38 1.77
N LEU A 75 8.80 -0.37 2.79
CA LEU A 75 10.04 -0.10 3.52
C LEU A 75 11.16 -1.04 3.07
N GLU A 76 10.83 -2.32 2.83
CA GLU A 76 11.78 -3.34 2.43
C GLU A 76 11.07 -4.38 1.57
N GLY A 77 11.77 -4.89 0.56
CA GLY A 77 11.25 -5.90 -0.34
C GLY A 77 10.64 -5.32 -1.60
N VAL A 78 10.16 -6.20 -2.46
CA VAL A 78 9.49 -5.87 -3.71
C VAL A 78 8.18 -6.63 -3.75
N GLN A 79 7.15 -6.00 -4.23
CA GLN A 79 5.83 -6.58 -4.39
C GLN A 79 5.41 -6.46 -5.85
N ARG A 80 4.40 -7.23 -6.25
CA ARG A 80 3.84 -7.09 -7.60
C ARG A 80 2.32 -7.07 -7.56
N VAL A 81 1.75 -6.32 -8.48
CA VAL A 81 0.33 -6.39 -8.84
C VAL A 81 0.25 -7.19 -10.14
N PHE A 82 -0.54 -8.23 -10.15
CA PHE A 82 -0.61 -9.12 -11.31
C PHE A 82 -2.04 -9.61 -11.55
N HIS A 83 -2.25 -10.07 -12.78
CA HIS A 83 -3.52 -10.63 -13.23
C HIS A 83 -3.31 -12.11 -13.61
N ILE A 84 -4.31 -12.93 -13.33
CA ILE A 84 -4.34 -14.32 -13.80
C ILE A 84 -5.42 -14.40 -14.88
N GLY A 85 -5.02 -14.69 -16.11
CA GLY A 85 -5.93 -14.82 -17.25
C GLY A 85 -6.73 -16.11 -17.21
N GLU A 86 -7.70 -16.24 -18.13
CA GLU A 86 -8.53 -17.44 -18.27
C GLU A 86 -7.69 -18.68 -18.58
N ASP A 87 -6.56 -18.52 -19.27
CA ASP A 87 -5.59 -19.56 -19.57
C ASP A 87 -4.66 -19.90 -18.38
N ARG A 88 -4.92 -19.31 -17.20
CA ARG A 88 -4.12 -19.45 -15.98
C ARG A 88 -2.71 -18.85 -16.10
N GLN A 89 -2.45 -18.03 -17.10
CA GLN A 89 -1.18 -17.35 -17.21
C GLN A 89 -1.20 -16.05 -16.38
N GLU A 90 -0.09 -15.79 -15.71
CA GLU A 90 0.09 -14.59 -14.91
C GLU A 90 0.68 -13.47 -15.76
N ALA A 91 0.16 -12.26 -15.59
CA ALA A 91 0.72 -11.07 -16.21
C ALA A 91 0.92 -10.01 -15.14
N THR A 92 2.17 -9.63 -14.90
CA THR A 92 2.51 -8.58 -13.94
C THR A 92 2.28 -7.22 -14.57
N LEU A 93 1.50 -6.37 -13.86
CA LEU A 93 1.22 -5.00 -14.29
C LEU A 93 2.26 -4.03 -13.76
N VAL A 94 2.60 -4.15 -12.47
CA VAL A 94 3.51 -3.22 -11.82
C VAL A 94 4.22 -3.90 -10.67
N PHE A 95 5.49 -3.51 -10.47
CA PHE A 95 6.25 -3.82 -9.27
C PHE A 95 6.29 -2.58 -8.38
N THR A 96 6.28 -2.80 -7.06
CA THR A 96 6.49 -1.73 -6.08
C THR A 96 7.79 -1.97 -5.34
N TYR A 97 8.48 -0.89 -5.03
CA TYR A 97 9.84 -0.91 -4.49
C TYR A 97 9.91 -0.09 -3.21
N PRO A 98 10.99 -0.25 -2.41
CA PRO A 98 11.16 0.55 -1.19
C PRO A 98 11.00 2.05 -1.44
N TYR A 99 10.32 2.66 -0.47
CA TYR A 99 10.03 4.08 -0.42
C TYR A 99 9.11 4.55 -1.55
N SER A 100 8.10 3.73 -1.85
CA SER A 100 7.00 4.10 -2.75
C SER A 100 5.67 3.58 -2.20
N PHE A 101 4.58 4.16 -2.67
CA PHE A 101 3.24 3.65 -2.36
C PHE A 101 2.95 2.37 -3.15
N GLY A 102 2.14 1.50 -2.58
CA GLY A 102 1.72 0.26 -3.18
C GLY A 102 0.28 -0.10 -2.85
N GLY A 103 -0.19 -1.18 -3.45
CA GLY A 103 -1.56 -1.66 -3.36
C GLY A 103 -2.22 -1.69 -4.73
N VAL A 104 -3.46 -2.15 -4.80
CA VAL A 104 -4.23 -2.15 -6.05
C VAL A 104 -4.93 -0.80 -6.18
N ALA A 105 -4.30 0.12 -6.92
CA ALA A 105 -4.67 1.53 -6.92
C ALA A 105 -6.11 1.80 -7.38
N ASP A 106 -6.57 1.17 -8.46
CA ASP A 106 -7.92 1.39 -8.96
C ASP A 106 -8.98 0.91 -7.97
N SER A 107 -8.79 -0.27 -7.38
CA SER A 107 -9.68 -0.81 -6.35
C SER A 107 -9.68 0.06 -5.10
N LEU A 108 -8.51 0.54 -4.67
CA LEU A 108 -8.38 1.43 -3.52
C LEU A 108 -9.14 2.74 -3.73
N LEU A 109 -8.96 3.37 -4.89
CA LEU A 109 -9.56 4.68 -5.17
C LEU A 109 -11.07 4.60 -5.37
N THR A 110 -11.55 3.55 -6.01
CA THR A 110 -12.98 3.40 -6.33
C THR A 110 -13.76 2.58 -5.31
N GLN A 111 -13.06 1.85 -4.42
CA GLN A 111 -13.65 0.91 -3.48
C GLN A 111 -14.55 -0.12 -4.16
N THR A 112 -14.09 -0.63 -5.30
CA THR A 112 -14.69 -1.72 -6.05
C THR A 112 -13.80 -2.95 -6.02
N PRO A 113 -14.33 -4.16 -6.19
CA PRO A 113 -13.52 -5.38 -6.18
C PRO A 113 -12.39 -5.33 -7.19
N SER A 114 -11.21 -5.75 -6.77
CA SER A 114 -10.02 -5.79 -7.60
C SER A 114 -10.12 -6.91 -8.65
N SER A 115 -9.60 -6.63 -9.85
CA SER A 115 -9.33 -7.66 -10.85
C SER A 115 -7.93 -8.25 -10.71
N TYR A 116 -7.14 -7.75 -9.76
CA TYR A 116 -5.71 -8.06 -9.62
C TYR A 116 -5.40 -8.65 -8.27
N PHE A 117 -4.28 -9.35 -8.22
CA PHE A 117 -3.64 -9.81 -6.99
C PHE A 117 -2.49 -8.88 -6.65
N PHE A 118 -2.22 -8.74 -5.36
CA PHE A 118 -1.07 -7.99 -4.85
C PHE A 118 -0.31 -8.88 -3.87
N GLU A 119 0.95 -9.19 -4.18
CA GLU A 119 1.75 -10.11 -3.37
C GLU A 119 3.17 -9.62 -3.15
N THR A 120 3.77 -10.05 -2.04
CA THR A 120 5.21 -9.88 -1.80
C THR A 120 5.98 -10.89 -2.64
N LEU A 121 7.17 -10.50 -3.13
CA LEU A 121 8.07 -11.42 -3.81
C LEU A 121 9.10 -11.97 -2.82
N PRO A 122 10.03 -11.19 -2.25
CA PRO A 122 10.75 -11.61 -1.06
C PRO A 122 9.96 -11.25 0.20
N SER A 123 10.47 -11.59 1.38
CA SER A 123 9.91 -11.07 2.61
C SER A 123 9.95 -9.54 2.58
N SER A 124 8.91 -8.90 3.09
CA SER A 124 8.69 -7.48 2.94
C SER A 124 8.32 -6.82 4.27
N GLN A 125 8.75 -5.56 4.41
CA GLN A 125 8.36 -4.68 5.52
C GLN A 125 7.57 -3.53 4.92
N LEU A 126 6.37 -3.30 5.45
CA LEU A 126 5.43 -2.32 4.89
C LEU A 126 4.82 -1.49 6.03
N LEU A 127 4.41 -0.28 5.68
CA LEU A 127 3.41 0.46 6.44
C LEU A 127 2.10 0.41 5.67
N ARG A 128 0.97 0.46 6.36
CA ARG A 128 -0.33 0.54 5.70
C ARG A 128 -1.28 1.43 6.47
N ILE A 129 -2.17 2.08 5.72
CA ILE A 129 -3.26 2.88 6.27
C ILE A 129 -4.57 2.41 5.64
N ARG A 130 -5.62 2.30 6.43
CA ARG A 130 -6.95 1.94 5.91
C ARG A 130 -7.49 3.04 5.02
N HIS A 131 -8.13 2.65 3.92
CA HIS A 131 -8.80 3.59 3.02
C HIS A 131 -9.75 4.52 3.77
N GLN A 132 -10.56 3.97 4.66
CA GLN A 132 -11.54 4.76 5.42
C GLN A 132 -10.86 5.84 6.26
N GLN A 133 -9.76 5.50 6.89
CA GLN A 133 -8.99 6.46 7.70
C GLN A 133 -8.30 7.50 6.83
N LEU A 134 -7.72 7.09 5.71
CA LEU A 134 -7.12 8.01 4.74
C LEU A 134 -8.17 9.00 4.21
N GLN A 135 -9.35 8.51 3.88
CA GLN A 135 -10.44 9.35 3.40
C GLN A 135 -10.85 10.40 4.44
N GLN A 136 -10.94 10.00 5.71
CA GLN A 136 -11.26 10.93 6.79
C GLN A 136 -10.18 12.01 6.96
N LEU A 137 -8.92 11.61 6.88
CA LEU A 137 -7.79 12.55 6.94
C LEU A 137 -7.82 13.54 5.77
N MET A 138 -8.18 13.08 4.58
CA MET A 138 -8.29 13.95 3.39
C MET A 138 -9.44 14.95 3.54
N GLN A 139 -10.52 14.59 4.22
CA GLN A 139 -11.62 15.49 4.50
C GLN A 139 -11.24 16.54 5.55
N ASP A 140 -10.48 16.16 6.56
CA ASP A 140 -10.12 17.02 7.68
C ASP A 140 -8.91 17.92 7.39
N HIS A 141 -8.06 17.53 6.43
CA HIS A 141 -6.78 18.19 6.15
C HIS A 141 -6.57 18.40 4.66
N ASN A 142 -6.67 19.65 4.21
CA ASN A 142 -6.48 20.00 2.79
C ASN A 142 -5.09 19.64 2.27
N GLY A 143 -4.07 19.76 3.10
CA GLY A 143 -2.70 19.41 2.73
C GLY A 143 -2.54 17.92 2.45
N ILE A 144 -3.20 17.08 3.23
CA ILE A 144 -3.19 15.62 3.02
C ILE A 144 -3.91 15.29 1.71
N ARG A 145 -5.08 15.89 1.48
CA ARG A 145 -5.82 15.69 0.23
C ARG A 145 -4.99 16.09 -0.99
N ASP A 146 -4.34 17.24 -0.94
CA ASP A 146 -3.50 17.73 -2.03
C ASP A 146 -2.32 16.78 -2.28
N MET A 147 -1.68 16.31 -1.22
CA MET A 147 -0.57 15.36 -1.32
C MET A 147 -1.02 14.05 -1.99
N VAL A 148 -2.16 13.50 -1.57
CA VAL A 148 -2.69 12.25 -2.15
C VAL A 148 -3.06 12.43 -3.63
N LEU A 149 -3.66 13.57 -3.99
CA LEU A 149 -3.98 13.88 -5.38
C LEU A 149 -2.71 13.96 -6.23
N ARG A 150 -1.66 14.61 -5.72
CA ARG A 150 -0.38 14.70 -6.43
C ARG A 150 0.29 13.34 -6.56
N ALA A 151 0.23 12.50 -5.52
CA ALA A 151 0.76 11.14 -5.55
C ALA A 151 0.04 10.32 -6.63
N THR A 152 -1.28 10.43 -6.73
CA THR A 152 -2.08 9.77 -7.75
C THR A 152 -1.70 10.24 -9.15
N ALA A 153 -1.50 11.54 -9.34
CA ALA A 153 -1.08 12.10 -10.62
C ALA A 153 0.29 11.56 -11.05
N PHE A 154 1.24 11.42 -10.14
CA PHE A 154 2.54 10.82 -10.44
C PHE A 154 2.42 9.36 -10.85
N ALA A 155 1.55 8.59 -10.18
CA ALA A 155 1.32 7.18 -10.52
C ALA A 155 0.73 7.04 -11.92
N LEU A 156 -0.24 7.90 -12.29
CA LEU A 156 -0.85 7.89 -13.61
C LEU A 156 0.11 8.33 -14.72
N LYS A 157 1.05 9.22 -14.39
CA LYS A 157 2.03 9.72 -15.36
C LYS A 157 3.02 8.64 -15.78
N GLY A 158 3.27 7.65 -14.92
CA GLY A 158 4.15 6.52 -15.20
C GLY A 158 3.53 5.39 -16.01
N VAL A 159 2.26 5.52 -16.37
CA VAL A 159 1.52 4.48 -17.11
C VAL A 159 1.71 4.63 -18.59
#